data_dd399a620a5a751f5481721f8c44b098
#
_entry.id   dd399a620a5a751f5481721f8c44b098
#
_cell.length_a   1.000
_cell.length_b   1.000
_cell.length_c   1.000
_cell.angle_alpha   90.00
_cell.angle_beta   90.00
_cell.angle_gamma   90.00
#
_symmetry.space_group_name_H-M   'P 1'
#
loop_
_entity.id
_entity.type
_entity.pdbx_description
1 polymer ?
#
loop_
_entity_poly.entity_id
_entity_poly.type
_entity_poly.pdbx_seq_one_letter_code
_entity_poly.pdbx_strand_id
1 'polypeptide(L)'
;MSDEGIGTVAVIGAGAMGAGIAQVFAEKGFETRLFDPYPESLERGINQIEDFWRKGIERGKTTIEDKENWSRNLSYEGELEKTTSDADLIIEAAPENLDLKKGIFSELDKIAKPEAIL
;
A
#
# COMPACT_ATOMS: atom_id res chain seq x y z
N MET A 1 -7.48 17.07 -2.98
CA MET A 1 -7.17 16.05 -3.94
C MET A 1 -6.06 16.50 -4.88
N SER A 2 -4.98 15.85 -4.82
CA SER A 2 -3.82 16.37 -5.52
C SER A 2 -3.83 16.08 -7.00
N ASP A 3 -4.19 14.87 -7.41
CA ASP A 3 -4.08 14.48 -8.80
C ASP A 3 -5.40 14.03 -9.36
N GLU A 4 -5.71 14.55 -10.53
CA GLU A 4 -6.93 14.17 -11.20
C GLU A 4 -6.90 12.72 -11.60
N GLY A 5 -7.95 11.99 -11.24
CA GLY A 5 -8.09 10.61 -11.59
C GLY A 5 -7.39 9.62 -10.70
N ILE A 6 -6.55 10.08 -9.76
CA ILE A 6 -5.88 9.18 -8.84
C ILE A 6 -6.35 9.47 -7.42
N GLY A 7 -7.20 8.59 -6.89
CA GLY A 7 -7.69 8.68 -5.53
C GLY A 7 -7.27 7.49 -4.69
N THR A 8 -7.20 6.31 -5.31
CA THR A 8 -6.91 5.06 -4.63
C THR A 8 -5.67 4.41 -5.21
N VAL A 9 -4.74 4.09 -4.33
CA VAL A 9 -3.46 3.46 -4.70
C VAL A 9 -3.40 2.08 -4.06
N ALA A 10 -3.09 1.07 -4.85
CA ALA A 10 -2.85 -0.28 -4.36
C ALA A 10 -1.37 -0.60 -4.48
N VAL A 11 -0.76 -1.03 -3.38
CA VAL A 11 0.64 -1.42 -3.37
C VAL A 11 0.69 -2.92 -3.13
N ILE A 12 1.28 -3.64 -4.06
CA ILE A 12 1.33 -5.09 -4.06
C ILE A 12 2.69 -5.54 -3.56
N GLY A 13 2.70 -6.15 -2.39
CA GLY A 13 3.92 -6.59 -1.73
C GLY A 13 4.24 -5.73 -0.53
N ALA A 14 4.27 -6.34 0.66
CA ALA A 14 4.44 -5.63 1.92
C ALA A 14 5.85 -5.76 2.50
N GLY A 15 6.83 -6.03 1.66
CA GLY A 15 8.22 -5.98 2.07
C GLY A 15 8.64 -4.55 2.38
N ALA A 16 9.91 -4.35 2.70
CA ALA A 16 10.40 -3.03 3.11
C ALA A 16 10.09 -1.95 2.08
N MET A 17 10.26 -2.25 0.80
CA MET A 17 10.00 -1.28 -0.26
C MET A 17 8.50 -0.97 -0.37
N GLY A 18 7.66 -2.00 -0.42
CA GLY A 18 6.22 -1.80 -0.55
C GLY A 18 5.63 -1.07 0.63
N ALA A 19 6.04 -1.42 1.84
CA ALA A 19 5.59 -0.72 3.04
C ALA A 19 5.99 0.75 3.00
N GLY A 20 7.23 1.04 2.58
CA GLY A 20 7.69 2.42 2.47
C GLY A 20 6.90 3.23 1.44
N ILE A 21 6.59 2.61 0.30
CA ILE A 21 5.79 3.26 -0.74
C ILE A 21 4.38 3.55 -0.22
N ALA A 22 3.75 2.55 0.41
CA ALA A 22 2.41 2.72 0.95
C ALA A 22 2.37 3.83 2.00
N GLN A 23 3.38 3.88 2.85
CA GLN A 23 3.49 4.92 3.85
C GLN A 23 3.49 6.31 3.22
N VAL A 24 4.30 6.50 2.18
CA VAL A 24 4.41 7.81 1.53
C VAL A 24 3.07 8.24 0.92
N PHE A 25 2.39 7.32 0.22
CA PHE A 25 1.10 7.68 -0.36
C PHE A 25 0.05 8.00 0.70
N ALA A 26 0.04 7.25 1.80
CA ALA A 26 -0.89 7.53 2.89
C ALA A 26 -0.62 8.90 3.50
N GLU A 27 0.65 9.26 3.67
CA GLU A 27 1.03 10.58 4.19
C GLU A 27 0.63 11.70 3.25
N LYS A 28 0.55 11.42 1.95
CA LYS A 28 0.15 12.42 0.96
C LYS A 28 -1.36 12.55 0.81
N GLY A 29 -2.12 11.75 1.53
CA GLY A 29 -3.58 11.85 1.51
C GLY A 29 -4.29 10.92 0.55
N PHE A 30 -3.58 10.02 -0.11
CA PHE A 30 -4.21 9.05 -1.00
C PHE A 30 -4.79 7.88 -0.20
N GLU A 31 -5.95 7.41 -0.60
CA GLU A 31 -6.45 6.15 -0.08
C GLU A 31 -5.51 5.06 -0.55
N THR A 32 -4.85 4.38 0.38
CA THR A 32 -3.76 3.47 0.06
C THR A 32 -4.06 2.09 0.62
N ARG A 33 -3.89 1.07 -0.21
CA ARG A 33 -4.12 -0.32 0.19
C ARG A 33 -2.82 -1.09 0.01
N LEU A 34 -2.34 -1.67 1.10
CA LEU A 34 -1.12 -2.47 1.09
C LEU A 34 -1.52 -3.94 1.10
N PHE A 35 -1.11 -4.67 0.09
CA PHE A 35 -1.45 -6.08 -0.08
C PHE A 35 -0.22 -6.96 0.06
N ASP A 36 -0.41 -8.11 0.71
CA ASP A 36 0.53 -9.20 0.63
C ASP A 36 -0.25 -10.49 0.89
N PRO A 37 -0.04 -11.54 0.08
CA PRO A 37 -0.75 -12.80 0.29
C PRO A 37 -0.22 -13.57 1.51
N TYR A 38 0.94 -13.18 2.01
CA TYR A 38 1.55 -13.83 3.17
C TYR A 38 1.28 -13.00 4.41
N PRO A 39 0.50 -13.52 5.38
CA PRO A 39 0.16 -12.74 6.57
C PRO A 39 1.38 -12.24 7.34
N GLU A 40 2.46 -13.02 7.36
CA GLU A 40 3.68 -12.63 8.07
C GLU A 40 4.35 -11.43 7.41
N SER A 41 4.37 -11.40 6.09
CA SER A 41 4.93 -10.27 5.36
C SER A 41 4.08 -9.02 5.56
N LEU A 42 2.77 -9.18 5.54
CA LEU A 42 1.86 -8.06 5.75
C LEU A 42 2.04 -7.50 7.14
N GLU A 43 2.16 -8.36 8.16
CA GLU A 43 2.37 -7.91 9.53
C GLU A 43 3.69 -7.16 9.67
N ARG A 44 4.76 -7.64 9.04
CA ARG A 44 6.03 -6.93 9.08
C ARG A 44 5.93 -5.55 8.44
N GLY A 45 5.19 -5.46 7.34
CA GLY A 45 4.97 -4.18 6.68
C GLY A 45 4.20 -3.20 7.57
N ILE A 46 3.15 -3.70 8.22
CA ILE A 46 2.38 -2.90 9.17
C ILE A 46 3.28 -2.39 10.29
N ASN A 47 4.07 -3.27 10.87
CA ASN A 47 4.95 -2.90 11.97
C ASN A 47 6.00 -1.89 11.53
N GLN A 48 6.53 -2.02 10.33
CA GLN A 48 7.49 -1.06 9.80
C GLN A 48 6.90 0.35 9.73
N ILE A 49 5.69 0.46 9.22
CA ILE A 49 5.02 1.76 9.07
C ILE A 49 4.69 2.35 10.44
N GLU A 50 4.12 1.54 11.33
CA GLU A 50 3.76 2.00 12.66
C GLU A 50 4.99 2.45 13.46
N ASP A 51 6.09 1.71 13.35
CA ASP A 51 7.32 2.06 14.03
C ASP A 51 7.89 3.36 13.49
N PHE A 52 7.85 3.55 12.18
CA PHE A 52 8.36 4.77 11.57
C PHE A 52 7.59 5.99 12.08
N TRP A 53 6.27 5.91 12.09
CA TRP A 53 5.44 7.02 12.57
C TRP A 53 5.63 7.26 14.08
N ARG A 54 5.73 6.19 14.85
CA ARG A 54 5.95 6.30 16.30
C ARG A 54 7.28 7.00 16.59
N LYS A 55 8.32 6.61 15.88
CA LYS A 55 9.64 7.24 16.05
C LYS A 55 9.61 8.71 15.66
N GLY A 56 8.84 9.04 14.61
CA GLY A 56 8.65 10.43 14.21
C GLY A 56 8.02 11.27 15.31
N ILE A 57 7.02 10.70 16.00
CA ILE A 57 6.36 11.37 17.11
C ILE A 57 7.35 11.56 18.26
N GLU A 58 8.11 10.53 18.60
CA GLU A 58 9.11 10.61 19.67
C GLU A 58 10.15 11.68 19.40
N ARG A 59 10.49 11.91 18.15
CA ARG A 59 11.50 12.90 17.76
C ARG A 59 10.92 14.27 17.50
N GLY A 60 9.61 14.44 17.67
CA GLY A 60 8.96 15.71 17.45
C GLY A 60 8.78 16.10 15.99
N LYS A 61 8.99 15.18 15.06
CA LYS A 61 8.84 15.45 13.62
C LYS A 61 7.43 15.18 13.12
N THR A 62 6.65 14.41 13.86
CA THR A 62 5.31 14.01 13.49
C THR A 62 4.43 14.16 14.71
N THR A 63 3.20 14.60 14.52
CA THR A 63 2.26 14.71 15.64
C THR A 63 1.38 13.47 15.70
N ILE A 64 0.74 13.27 16.85
CA ILE A 64 -0.23 12.20 17.02
C ILE A 64 -1.39 12.39 16.03
N GLU A 65 -1.78 13.63 15.82
CA GLU A 65 -2.84 13.96 14.88
C GLU A 65 -2.48 13.57 13.45
N ASP A 66 -1.23 13.85 13.04
CA ASP A 66 -0.74 13.44 11.73
C ASP A 66 -0.84 11.93 11.56
N LYS A 67 -0.37 11.19 12.55
CA LYS A 67 -0.42 9.73 12.49
C LYS A 67 -1.86 9.22 12.36
N GLU A 68 -2.78 9.81 13.09
CA GLU A 68 -4.18 9.41 13.02
C GLU A 68 -4.75 9.65 11.61
N ASN A 69 -4.43 10.81 11.03
CA ASN A 69 -4.88 11.14 9.68
C ASN A 69 -4.30 10.19 8.64
N TRP A 70 -3.02 9.91 8.73
CA TRP A 70 -2.36 9.00 7.79
C TRP A 70 -2.87 7.58 7.93
N SER A 71 -3.14 7.14 9.16
CA SER A 71 -3.66 5.79 9.41
C SER A 71 -5.04 5.58 8.76
N ARG A 72 -5.85 6.63 8.70
CA ARG A 72 -7.16 6.53 8.06
C ARG A 72 -7.05 6.33 6.56
N ASN A 73 -5.94 6.77 5.97
CA ASN A 73 -5.72 6.63 4.54
C ASN A 73 -5.15 5.27 4.16
N LEU A 74 -4.76 4.45 5.14
CA LEU A 74 -4.03 3.21 4.86
C LEU A 74 -4.84 2.01 5.34
N SER A 75 -5.00 1.03 4.46
CA SER A 75 -5.62 -0.23 4.82
C SER A 75 -4.71 -1.38 4.40
N TYR A 76 -4.91 -2.53 5.03
CA TYR A 76 -4.08 -3.71 4.82
C TYR A 76 -4.98 -4.84 4.32
N GLU A 77 -4.57 -5.47 3.21
CA GLU A 77 -5.40 -6.47 2.57
C GLU A 77 -4.64 -7.75 2.29
N GLY A 78 -5.29 -8.88 2.52
CA GLY A 78 -4.76 -10.18 2.16
C GLY A 78 -5.38 -10.75 0.90
N GLU A 79 -6.31 -10.03 0.27
CA GLU A 79 -6.98 -10.47 -0.95
C GLU A 79 -6.70 -9.48 -2.07
N LEU A 80 -6.19 -10.02 -3.18
CA LEU A 80 -5.78 -9.17 -4.30
C LEU A 80 -6.96 -8.44 -4.93
N GLU A 81 -8.09 -9.11 -5.07
CA GLU A 81 -9.26 -8.49 -5.68
C GLU A 81 -9.75 -7.29 -4.89
N LYS A 82 -9.84 -7.42 -3.58
CA LYS A 82 -10.27 -6.31 -2.73
C LYS A 82 -9.29 -5.14 -2.78
N THR A 83 -8.03 -5.45 -3.01
CA THR A 83 -6.98 -4.43 -3.06
C THR A 83 -7.04 -3.63 -4.34
N THR A 84 -7.30 -4.29 -5.48
CA THR A 84 -7.03 -3.70 -6.78
C THR A 84 -8.25 -3.44 -7.66
N SER A 85 -9.41 -4.01 -7.35
CA SER A 85 -10.55 -3.97 -8.28
C SER A 85 -11.02 -2.56 -8.64
N ASP A 86 -10.84 -1.59 -7.74
CA ASP A 86 -11.22 -0.20 -8.02
C ASP A 86 -10.05 0.77 -7.81
N ALA A 87 -8.82 0.27 -7.81
CA ALA A 87 -7.66 1.11 -7.64
C ALA A 87 -7.37 1.90 -8.92
N ASP A 88 -6.95 3.14 -8.74
CA ASP A 88 -6.56 4.02 -9.84
C ASP A 88 -5.11 3.81 -10.24
N LEU A 89 -4.26 3.48 -9.28
CA LEU A 89 -2.84 3.21 -9.49
C LEU A 89 -2.48 1.93 -8.77
N ILE A 90 -1.80 1.03 -9.46
CA ILE A 90 -1.35 -0.22 -8.87
C ILE A 90 0.16 -0.27 -8.98
N ILE A 91 0.84 -0.37 -7.85
CA ILE A 91 2.30 -0.43 -7.79
C ILE A 91 2.71 -1.82 -7.35
N GLU A 92 3.49 -2.50 -8.17
CA GLU A 92 3.99 -3.82 -7.86
C GLU A 92 5.37 -3.67 -7.19
N ALA A 93 5.46 -4.14 -5.95
CA ALA A 93 6.66 -4.06 -5.15
C ALA A 93 7.06 -5.41 -4.57
N ALA A 94 6.61 -6.50 -5.17
CA ALA A 94 6.96 -7.86 -4.79
C ALA A 94 8.22 -8.24 -5.56
N PRO A 95 9.39 -8.06 -5.00
CA PRO A 95 10.55 -7.80 -5.82
C PRO A 95 11.23 -9.00 -6.45
N GLU A 96 11.28 -10.14 -5.80
CA GLU A 96 12.28 -11.12 -6.25
C GLU A 96 11.77 -12.50 -6.48
N ASN A 97 10.47 -12.67 -6.39
CA ASN A 97 9.84 -13.95 -6.64
C ASN A 97 9.12 -13.88 -7.98
N LEU A 98 9.76 -14.37 -9.03
CA LEU A 98 9.20 -14.33 -10.38
C LEU A 98 7.86 -15.06 -10.47
N ASP A 99 7.74 -16.18 -9.77
CA ASP A 99 6.50 -16.94 -9.79
C ASP A 99 5.37 -16.17 -9.14
N LEU A 100 5.66 -15.51 -8.03
CA LEU A 100 4.67 -14.68 -7.35
C LEU A 100 4.27 -13.51 -8.24
N LYS A 101 5.22 -12.84 -8.87
CA LYS A 101 4.93 -11.72 -9.77
C LYS A 101 4.04 -12.16 -10.92
N LYS A 102 4.35 -13.28 -11.54
CA LYS A 102 3.54 -13.79 -12.64
C LYS A 102 2.13 -14.09 -12.20
N GLY A 103 1.97 -14.67 -11.02
CA GLY A 103 0.65 -14.96 -10.47
C GLY A 103 -0.13 -13.67 -10.21
N ILE A 104 0.52 -12.67 -9.65
CA ILE A 104 -0.13 -11.39 -9.37
C ILE A 104 -0.58 -10.71 -10.66
N PHE A 105 0.28 -10.64 -11.67
CA PHE A 105 -0.11 -10.01 -12.93
C PHE A 105 -1.21 -10.75 -13.63
N SER A 106 -1.21 -12.08 -13.57
CA SER A 106 -2.29 -12.88 -14.14
C SER A 106 -3.63 -12.56 -13.48
N GLU A 107 -3.64 -12.42 -12.16
CA GLU A 107 -4.86 -12.05 -11.44
C GLU A 107 -5.27 -10.61 -11.75
N LEU A 108 -4.33 -9.70 -11.86
CA LEU A 108 -4.62 -8.30 -12.16
C LEU A 108 -5.29 -8.13 -13.51
N ASP A 109 -4.89 -8.93 -14.51
CA ASP A 109 -5.54 -8.89 -15.81
C ASP A 109 -7.03 -9.20 -15.73
N LYS A 110 -7.43 -9.97 -14.72
CA LYS A 110 -8.83 -10.38 -14.56
C LYS A 110 -9.63 -9.41 -13.71
N ILE A 111 -9.02 -8.76 -12.73
CA ILE A 111 -9.78 -8.03 -11.72
C ILE A 111 -9.53 -6.53 -11.69
N ALA A 112 -8.40 -6.05 -12.20
CA ALA A 112 -8.13 -4.62 -12.22
C ALA A 112 -9.08 -3.92 -13.20
N LYS A 113 -9.51 -2.72 -12.85
CA LYS A 113 -10.38 -1.98 -13.77
C LYS A 113 -9.56 -1.52 -14.98
N PRO A 114 -10.20 -1.37 -16.14
CA PRO A 114 -9.48 -1.08 -17.38
C PRO A 114 -8.59 0.15 -17.36
N GLU A 115 -8.98 1.17 -16.62
CA GLU A 115 -8.23 2.42 -16.56
C GLU A 115 -7.15 2.45 -15.48
N ALA A 116 -6.94 1.35 -14.75
CA ALA A 116 -5.92 1.32 -13.70
C ALA A 116 -4.51 1.38 -14.31
N ILE A 117 -3.61 2.09 -13.64
CA ILE A 117 -2.21 2.20 -14.03
C ILE A 117 -1.44 1.10 -13.28
N LEU A 118 -0.72 0.29 -14.03
CA LEU A 118 0.06 -0.82 -13.47
C LEU A 118 1.55 -0.49 -13.43
#